data_a17bf27d0efd9cdb495e122d88fe41d3
#
_entry.id   a17bf27d0efd9cdb495e122d88fe41d3
#
_cell.length_a   1.000
_cell.length_b   1.000
_cell.length_c   1.000
_cell.angle_alpha   90.00
_cell.angle_beta   90.00
_cell.angle_gamma   90.00
#
_symmetry.space_group_name_H-M   'P 1'
#
loop_
_entity.id
_entity.type
_entity.pdbx_description
1 polymer ?
#
loop_
_entity_poly.entity_id
_entity_poly.type
_entity_poly.pdbx_seq_one_letter_code
_entity_poly.pdbx_strand_id
1 'polypeptide(L)'
;MQAVEFSKGDYTALLIPGMGANLIRLTNTRLGAEILRAPADDEVETFKGRPHVFGLPILFPPNRIEDGRYTFGGRTYRFPITNAKEHHYHHGILKSQPFAVSKAWETGEEVLVECRYYSNAGNDAIFRDFPHEFKCKITDRKSVV
;
A
#
# COMPACT_ATOMS: atom_id res chain seq x y z
N MET A 1 -14.90 -0.84 -2.35
CA MET A 1 -13.69 -1.48 -1.76
C MET A 1 -13.97 -1.71 -0.28
N GLN A 2 -13.55 -2.85 0.25
CA GLN A 2 -13.64 -3.09 1.69
C GLN A 2 -12.66 -2.17 2.41
N ALA A 3 -13.14 -1.45 3.42
CA ALA A 3 -12.34 -0.59 4.26
C ALA A 3 -12.28 -1.16 5.69
N VAL A 4 -11.20 -0.93 6.39
CA VAL A 4 -11.02 -1.23 7.81
C VAL A 4 -10.82 0.07 8.54
N GLU A 5 -11.81 0.47 9.34
CA GLU A 5 -11.72 1.63 10.21
C GLU A 5 -11.34 1.19 11.63
N PHE A 6 -10.44 1.90 12.25
CA PHE A 6 -10.01 1.64 13.62
C PHE A 6 -9.62 2.94 14.32
N SER A 7 -9.73 2.94 15.64
CA SER A 7 -9.44 4.12 16.45
C SER A 7 -8.72 3.76 17.74
N LYS A 8 -7.90 4.68 18.25
CA LYS A 8 -7.29 4.57 19.58
C LYS A 8 -6.96 5.95 20.14
N GLY A 9 -7.43 6.23 21.36
CA GLY A 9 -7.33 7.55 21.96
C GLY A 9 -8.00 8.60 21.06
N ASP A 10 -7.29 9.67 20.79
CA ASP A 10 -7.75 10.77 19.94
C ASP A 10 -7.59 10.51 18.42
N TYR A 11 -7.19 9.31 18.02
CA TYR A 11 -6.89 9.03 16.61
C TYR A 11 -7.89 8.07 15.99
N THR A 12 -8.31 8.41 14.75
CA THR A 12 -9.04 7.51 13.86
C THR A 12 -8.25 7.26 12.59
N ALA A 13 -8.35 6.06 12.05
CA ALA A 13 -7.61 5.63 10.87
C ALA A 13 -8.49 4.82 9.92
N LEU A 14 -8.22 4.92 8.61
CA LEU A 14 -8.90 4.17 7.57
C LEU A 14 -7.88 3.49 6.67
N LEU A 15 -7.93 2.16 6.63
CA LEU A 15 -7.07 1.30 5.84
C LEU A 15 -7.87 0.65 4.70
N ILE A 16 -7.28 0.57 3.52
CA ILE A 16 -7.85 -0.12 2.35
C ILE A 16 -6.99 -1.33 2.01
N PRO A 17 -7.28 -2.53 2.57
CA PRO A 17 -6.48 -3.74 2.32
C PRO A 17 -6.42 -4.09 0.83
N GLY A 18 -7.55 -3.99 0.11
CA GLY A 18 -7.65 -4.29 -1.32
C GLY A 18 -6.88 -3.36 -2.26
N MET A 19 -6.24 -2.32 -1.73
CA MET A 19 -5.45 -1.36 -2.51
C MET A 19 -4.08 -1.15 -1.85
N GLY A 20 -3.26 -2.20 -1.85
CA GLY A 20 -1.89 -2.17 -1.33
C GLY A 20 -1.79 -2.03 0.19
N ALA A 21 -2.80 -2.40 0.96
CA ALA A 21 -2.91 -2.11 2.39
C ALA A 21 -2.62 -0.64 2.70
N ASN A 22 -3.16 0.27 1.88
CA ASN A 22 -2.91 1.70 2.01
C ASN A 22 -3.72 2.28 3.19
N LEU A 23 -3.03 2.88 4.15
CA LEU A 23 -3.62 3.69 5.21
C LEU A 23 -3.95 5.07 4.62
N ILE A 24 -5.19 5.27 4.20
CA ILE A 24 -5.59 6.46 3.43
C ILE A 24 -6.05 7.63 4.29
N ARG A 25 -6.43 7.40 5.54
CA ARG A 25 -6.83 8.47 6.48
C ARG A 25 -6.24 8.21 7.85
N LEU A 26 -5.72 9.25 8.45
CA LEU A 26 -5.34 9.33 9.85
C LEU A 26 -5.70 10.72 10.36
N THR A 27 -6.55 10.78 11.36
CA THR A 27 -7.08 12.04 11.92
C THR A 27 -6.87 12.07 13.41
N ASN A 28 -6.42 13.21 13.95
CA ASN A 28 -6.50 13.49 15.37
C ASN A 28 -7.83 14.20 15.65
N THR A 29 -8.76 13.51 16.27
CA THR A 29 -10.13 13.99 16.49
C THR A 29 -10.21 15.10 17.52
N ARG A 30 -9.33 15.09 18.54
CA ARG A 30 -9.27 16.15 19.57
C ARG A 30 -8.81 17.49 19.01
N LEU A 31 -7.85 17.45 18.06
CA LEU A 31 -7.31 18.65 17.43
C LEU A 31 -8.04 19.03 16.13
N GLY A 32 -8.96 18.17 15.64
CA GLY A 32 -9.58 18.34 14.33
C GLY A 32 -8.56 18.31 13.18
N ALA A 33 -7.41 17.64 13.39
CA ALA A 33 -6.30 17.64 12.43
C ALA A 33 -6.33 16.38 11.57
N GLU A 34 -6.42 16.56 10.25
CA GLU A 34 -6.25 15.50 9.25
C GLU A 34 -4.75 15.36 8.95
N ILE A 35 -4.15 14.22 9.38
CA ILE A 35 -2.73 13.92 9.21
C ILE A 35 -2.48 13.28 7.84
N LEU A 36 -3.37 12.35 7.44
CA LEU A 36 -3.39 11.76 6.10
C LEU A 36 -4.75 12.03 5.48
N ARG A 37 -4.75 12.57 4.28
CA ARG A 37 -5.96 12.88 3.54
C ARG A 37 -6.44 11.66 2.75
N ALA A 38 -7.67 11.23 3.00
CA ALA A 38 -8.37 10.30 2.14
C ALA A 38 -8.79 10.97 0.81
N PRO A 39 -8.95 10.21 -0.28
CA PRO A 39 -9.57 10.74 -1.49
C PRO A 39 -11.00 11.22 -1.20
N ALA A 40 -11.37 12.38 -1.75
CA ALA A 40 -12.74 12.86 -1.75
C ALA A 40 -13.60 11.99 -2.71
N ASP A 41 -14.92 12.16 -2.68
CA ASP A 41 -15.84 11.34 -3.48
C ASP A 41 -15.56 11.43 -4.98
N ASP A 42 -15.19 12.61 -5.47
CA ASP A 42 -14.80 12.86 -6.87
C ASP A 42 -13.38 12.41 -7.22
N GLU A 43 -12.56 12.04 -6.22
CA GLU A 43 -11.20 11.56 -6.37
C GLU A 43 -11.08 10.02 -6.32
N VAL A 44 -12.16 9.29 -6.11
CA VAL A 44 -12.14 7.81 -5.97
C VAL A 44 -11.55 7.12 -7.21
N GLU A 45 -11.88 7.58 -8.41
CA GLU A 45 -11.31 7.03 -9.63
C GLU A 45 -9.81 7.40 -9.78
N THR A 46 -9.41 8.59 -9.34
CA THR A 46 -7.99 8.97 -9.25
C THR A 46 -7.24 8.06 -8.29
N PHE A 47 -7.81 7.77 -7.13
CA PHE A 47 -7.22 6.84 -6.16
C PHE A 47 -7.05 5.43 -6.73
N LYS A 48 -8.05 4.90 -7.44
CA LYS A 48 -7.97 3.58 -8.08
C LYS A 48 -6.83 3.52 -9.12
N GLY A 49 -6.69 4.55 -9.93
CA GLY A 49 -5.65 4.62 -10.96
C GLY A 49 -4.26 5.01 -10.43
N ARG A 50 -4.21 5.78 -9.36
CA ARG A 50 -2.97 6.35 -8.79
C ARG A 50 -2.95 6.29 -7.26
N PRO A 51 -3.01 5.11 -6.65
CA PRO A 51 -3.10 4.97 -5.19
C PRO A 51 -1.92 5.59 -4.43
N HIS A 52 -0.78 5.76 -5.10
CA HIS A 52 0.44 6.31 -4.52
C HIS A 52 0.40 7.83 -4.26
N VAL A 53 -0.65 8.54 -4.63
CA VAL A 53 -0.81 9.97 -4.34
C VAL A 53 -1.65 10.23 -3.09
N PHE A 54 -2.15 9.18 -2.44
CA PHE A 54 -2.95 9.27 -1.23
C PHE A 54 -2.37 8.38 -0.13
N GLY A 55 -2.54 8.78 1.13
CA GLY A 55 -2.22 7.97 2.30
C GLY A 55 -0.75 7.56 2.43
N LEU A 56 -0.53 6.31 2.87
CA LEU A 56 0.78 5.67 3.03
C LEU A 56 0.89 4.43 2.11
N PRO A 57 1.12 4.60 0.82
CA PRO A 57 1.21 3.50 -0.13
C PRO A 57 2.49 2.69 0.04
N ILE A 58 2.42 1.38 -0.20
CA ILE A 58 3.61 0.51 -0.22
C ILE A 58 4.23 0.53 -1.62
N LEU A 59 5.37 1.17 -1.73
CA LEU A 59 6.12 1.33 -2.98
C LEU A 59 7.21 0.26 -3.09
N PHE A 60 6.88 -0.92 -3.62
CA PHE A 60 7.83 -2.01 -3.84
C PHE A 60 7.69 -2.59 -5.25
N PRO A 61 8.80 -2.77 -6.02
CA PRO A 61 10.10 -2.13 -5.80
C PRO A 61 9.99 -0.60 -5.78
N PRO A 62 10.81 0.09 -4.98
CA PRO A 62 10.72 1.55 -4.80
C PRO A 62 11.21 2.33 -6.02
N ASN A 63 10.93 3.64 -6.01
CA ASN A 63 11.43 4.64 -6.95
C ASN A 63 11.01 4.43 -8.42
N ARG A 64 11.83 4.98 -9.31
CA ARG A 64 11.73 4.87 -10.75
C ARG A 64 12.76 3.87 -11.25
N ILE A 65 12.36 3.08 -12.22
CA ILE A 65 13.26 2.15 -12.93
C ILE A 65 13.33 2.62 -14.37
N GLU A 66 14.46 3.19 -14.75
CA GLU A 66 14.73 3.68 -16.10
C GLU A 66 14.55 2.55 -17.10
N ASP A 67 13.91 2.84 -18.25
CA ASP A 67 13.53 1.85 -19.27
C ASP A 67 12.75 0.64 -18.74
N GLY A 68 12.20 0.74 -17.51
CA GLY A 68 11.52 -0.37 -16.85
C GLY A 68 12.42 -1.60 -16.62
N ARG A 69 13.75 -1.46 -16.61
CA ARG A 69 14.63 -2.63 -16.48
C ARG A 69 15.86 -2.37 -15.64
N TYR A 70 16.31 -3.41 -14.97
CA TYR A 70 17.63 -3.46 -14.31
C TYR A 70 18.17 -4.89 -14.30
N THR A 71 19.48 -5.02 -14.11
CA THR A 71 20.13 -6.33 -13.97
C THR A 71 20.73 -6.46 -12.58
N PHE A 72 20.44 -7.57 -11.92
CA PHE A 72 20.99 -7.90 -10.62
C PHE A 72 21.24 -9.41 -10.52
N GLY A 73 22.39 -9.81 -9.99
CA GLY A 73 22.77 -11.22 -9.84
C GLY A 73 22.75 -12.01 -11.15
N GLY A 74 23.10 -11.40 -12.29
CA GLY A 74 23.09 -12.03 -13.60
C GLY A 74 21.68 -12.17 -14.22
N ARG A 75 20.63 -11.70 -13.56
CA ARG A 75 19.25 -11.73 -14.04
C ARG A 75 18.78 -10.33 -14.42
N THR A 76 18.12 -10.20 -15.59
CA THR A 76 17.48 -8.96 -16.01
C THR A 76 16.00 -8.99 -15.64
N TYR A 77 15.56 -7.99 -14.87
CA TYR A 77 14.18 -7.74 -14.49
C TYR A 77 13.57 -6.72 -15.45
N ARG A 78 12.31 -6.93 -15.82
CA ARG A 78 11.59 -6.07 -16.76
C ARG A 78 10.22 -5.73 -16.18
N PHE A 79 9.91 -4.43 -16.14
CA PHE A 79 8.66 -3.86 -15.68
C PHE A 79 8.01 -3.07 -16.81
N PRO A 80 6.67 -2.96 -16.85
CA PRO A 80 5.99 -2.15 -17.84
C PRO A 80 6.35 -0.66 -17.68
N ILE A 81 6.46 0.07 -18.76
CA ILE A 81 6.61 1.53 -18.73
C ILE A 81 5.28 2.12 -18.27
N THR A 82 5.25 2.72 -17.09
CA THR A 82 4.05 3.36 -16.50
C THR A 82 4.08 4.87 -16.57
N ASN A 83 5.22 5.46 -16.92
CA ASN A 83 5.38 6.87 -17.26
C ASN A 83 6.03 6.98 -18.65
N ALA A 84 5.19 7.15 -19.65
CA ALA A 84 5.65 7.21 -21.04
C ALA A 84 6.51 8.45 -21.34
N LYS A 85 6.22 9.59 -20.69
CA LYS A 85 6.94 10.85 -20.90
C LYS A 85 8.41 10.76 -20.49
N GLU A 86 8.68 10.10 -19.38
CA GLU A 86 10.03 9.96 -18.81
C GLU A 86 10.61 8.56 -19.07
N HIS A 87 9.85 7.71 -19.77
CA HIS A 87 10.22 6.35 -20.17
C HIS A 87 10.72 5.49 -19.00
N HIS A 88 9.96 5.45 -17.92
CA HIS A 88 10.29 4.61 -16.75
C HIS A 88 9.09 3.88 -16.14
N TYR A 89 9.38 2.84 -15.36
CA TYR A 89 8.44 2.24 -14.43
C TYR A 89 8.39 3.05 -13.14
N HIS A 90 7.19 3.24 -12.57
CA HIS A 90 6.97 4.20 -11.51
C HIS A 90 6.28 3.60 -10.29
N HIS A 91 6.91 3.72 -9.12
CA HIS A 91 6.34 3.51 -7.79
C HIS A 91 5.78 2.13 -7.46
N GLY A 92 6.40 1.07 -8.01
CA GLY A 92 6.17 -0.28 -7.51
C GLY A 92 4.83 -0.93 -7.89
N ILE A 93 4.79 -2.22 -7.61
CA ILE A 93 3.67 -3.11 -7.95
C ILE A 93 2.72 -3.33 -6.78
N LEU A 94 3.21 -3.26 -5.53
CA LEU A 94 2.39 -3.60 -4.35
C LEU A 94 1.30 -2.57 -4.03
N LYS A 95 1.44 -1.32 -4.46
CA LYS A 95 0.50 -0.22 -4.16
C LYS A 95 -0.95 -0.46 -4.57
N SER A 96 -1.19 -1.38 -5.50
CA SER A 96 -2.54 -1.72 -6.00
C SER A 96 -2.90 -3.19 -5.80
N GLN A 97 -2.06 -3.96 -5.10
CA GLN A 97 -2.34 -5.38 -4.86
C GLN A 97 -3.30 -5.60 -3.69
N PRO A 98 -4.17 -6.60 -3.76
CA PRO A 98 -5.06 -6.94 -2.66
C PRO A 98 -4.29 -7.66 -1.55
N PHE A 99 -4.19 -7.04 -0.39
CA PHE A 99 -3.71 -7.66 0.84
C PHE A 99 -4.87 -8.26 1.62
N ALA A 100 -4.64 -9.40 2.24
CA ALA A 100 -5.59 -9.99 3.18
C ALA A 100 -5.34 -9.46 4.60
N VAL A 101 -6.40 -9.08 5.30
CA VAL A 101 -6.31 -8.80 6.74
C VAL A 101 -6.06 -10.12 7.45
N SER A 102 -4.90 -10.26 8.09
CA SER A 102 -4.50 -11.48 8.80
C SER A 102 -4.71 -11.41 10.29
N LYS A 103 -4.70 -10.19 10.86
CA LYS A 103 -4.99 -9.92 12.27
C LYS A 103 -5.62 -8.55 12.42
N ALA A 104 -6.58 -8.45 13.32
CA ALA A 104 -7.07 -7.19 13.85
C ALA A 104 -7.41 -7.42 15.32
N TRP A 105 -6.82 -6.64 16.21
CA TRP A 105 -7.09 -6.74 17.66
C TRP A 105 -6.88 -5.41 18.35
N GLU A 106 -7.52 -5.26 19.48
CA GLU A 106 -7.46 -4.08 20.32
C GLU A 106 -7.31 -4.48 21.78
N THR A 107 -6.50 -3.72 22.50
CA THR A 107 -6.38 -3.76 23.96
C THR A 107 -6.73 -2.39 24.55
N GLY A 108 -6.67 -2.24 25.89
CA GLY A 108 -6.79 -0.94 26.54
C GLY A 108 -5.75 0.08 26.06
N GLU A 109 -4.59 -0.37 25.63
CA GLU A 109 -3.43 0.48 25.31
C GLU A 109 -3.19 0.66 23.80
N GLU A 110 -3.56 -0.31 22.97
CA GLU A 110 -3.25 -0.25 21.55
C GLU A 110 -4.31 -0.92 20.65
N VAL A 111 -4.32 -0.52 19.40
CA VAL A 111 -5.02 -1.19 18.31
C VAL A 111 -4.01 -1.58 17.24
N LEU A 112 -4.20 -2.75 16.61
CA LEU A 112 -3.33 -3.28 15.58
C LEU A 112 -4.15 -3.89 14.45
N VAL A 113 -3.77 -3.55 13.21
CA VAL A 113 -4.27 -4.21 12.00
C VAL A 113 -3.08 -4.72 11.20
N GLU A 114 -3.05 -6.01 10.91
CA GLU A 114 -2.01 -6.65 10.12
C GLU A 114 -2.59 -7.12 8.79
N CYS A 115 -1.96 -6.70 7.69
CA CYS A 115 -2.27 -7.14 6.34
C CYS A 115 -1.11 -7.95 5.75
N ARG A 116 -1.42 -8.96 4.94
CA ARG A 116 -0.43 -9.83 4.28
C ARG A 116 -0.69 -9.95 2.79
N TYR A 117 0.40 -9.98 2.06
CA TYR A 117 0.44 -10.31 0.65
C TYR A 117 1.46 -11.42 0.41
N TYR A 118 1.14 -12.35 -0.49
CA TYR A 118 2.04 -13.42 -0.91
C TYR A 118 2.23 -13.38 -2.42
N SER A 119 3.48 -13.29 -2.86
CA SER A 119 3.86 -13.48 -4.25
C SER A 119 4.38 -14.91 -4.46
N ASN A 120 3.82 -15.61 -5.43
CA ASN A 120 4.30 -16.95 -5.84
C ASN A 120 3.91 -17.23 -7.29
N ALA A 121 4.50 -18.26 -7.89
CA ALA A 121 4.29 -18.63 -9.28
C ALA A 121 2.83 -19.00 -9.64
N GLY A 122 2.00 -19.30 -8.65
CA GLY A 122 0.61 -19.72 -8.85
C GLY A 122 -0.41 -18.58 -8.88
N ASN A 123 -0.04 -17.36 -8.47
CA ASN A 123 -1.04 -16.31 -8.25
C ASN A 123 -0.84 -15.01 -9.06
N ASP A 124 0.04 -14.94 -10.27
CA ASP A 124 0.46 -13.62 -10.21
C ASP A 124 1.02 -12.87 -11.42
N ALA A 125 0.40 -11.71 -11.69
CA ALA A 125 0.95 -10.65 -12.51
C ALA A 125 2.29 -10.09 -11.99
N ILE A 126 2.51 -10.08 -10.65
CA ILE A 126 3.76 -9.62 -10.03
C ILE A 126 4.89 -10.60 -10.29
N PHE A 127 4.64 -11.90 -10.12
CA PHE A 127 5.64 -12.94 -10.30
C PHE A 127 6.21 -12.97 -11.73
N ARG A 128 5.43 -12.54 -12.72
CA ARG A 128 5.89 -12.37 -14.10
C ARG A 128 7.02 -11.35 -14.22
N ASP A 129 6.86 -10.19 -13.57
CA ASP A 129 7.79 -9.07 -13.70
C ASP A 129 8.89 -9.10 -12.62
N PHE A 130 8.56 -9.69 -11.45
CA PHE A 130 9.46 -9.89 -10.32
C PHE A 130 9.35 -11.32 -9.79
N PRO A 131 9.99 -12.31 -10.47
CA PRO A 131 9.81 -13.74 -10.20
C PRO A 131 10.54 -14.23 -8.96
N HIS A 132 10.13 -13.74 -7.83
CA HIS A 132 10.56 -14.18 -6.51
C HIS A 132 9.34 -14.48 -5.64
N GLU A 133 9.41 -15.60 -4.94
CA GLU A 133 8.46 -15.85 -3.87
C GLU A 133 8.80 -14.99 -2.66
N PHE A 134 7.83 -14.22 -2.20
CA PHE A 134 7.98 -13.41 -1.00
C PHE A 134 6.66 -13.21 -0.26
N LYS A 135 6.80 -12.85 1.01
CA LYS A 135 5.70 -12.43 1.87
C LYS A 135 5.92 -10.98 2.24
N CYS A 136 4.91 -10.15 2.03
CA CYS A 136 4.89 -8.79 2.54
C CYS A 136 3.87 -8.70 3.68
N LYS A 137 4.32 -8.19 4.82
CA LYS A 137 3.49 -7.96 6.00
C LYS A 137 3.51 -6.49 6.35
N ILE A 138 2.35 -5.88 6.42
CA ILE A 138 2.15 -4.49 6.86
C ILE A 138 1.43 -4.55 8.19
N THR A 139 1.94 -3.82 9.17
CA THR A 139 1.33 -3.73 10.50
C THR A 139 1.11 -2.27 10.84
N ASP A 140 -0.16 -1.87 10.87
CA ASP A 140 -0.58 -0.57 11.36
C ASP A 140 -0.90 -0.69 12.84
N ARG A 141 -0.23 0.10 13.66
CA ARG A 141 -0.35 0.08 15.10
C ARG A 141 -0.49 1.49 15.65
N LYS A 142 -1.47 1.70 16.51
CA LYS A 142 -1.58 2.91 17.32
C LYS A 142 -1.65 2.53 18.78
N SER A 143 -0.76 3.08 19.59
CA SER A 143 -0.78 2.99 21.05
C SER A 143 -1.26 4.29 21.67
N VAL A 144 -1.81 4.20 22.87
CA VAL A 144 -2.00 5.37 23.75
C VAL A 144 -0.62 5.80 24.24
N VAL A 145 -0.32 7.07 24.10
CA VAL A 145 0.89 7.71 24.64
C VAL A 145 0.46 8.56 25.83
#